data_7afe9169959a223ffcc6f6c386e1e6de
#
_entry.id   7afe9169959a223ffcc6f6c386e1e6de
#
_cell.length_a   1.000
_cell.length_b   1.000
_cell.length_c   1.000
_cell.angle_alpha   90.00
_cell.angle_beta   90.00
_cell.angle_gamma   90.00
#
_symmetry.space_group_name_H-M   'P 1'
#
loop_
_entity.id
_entity.type
_entity.pdbx_description
1 polymer ?
#
loop_
_entity_poly.entity_id
_entity_poly.type
_entity_poly.pdbx_seq_one_letter_code
_entity_poly.pdbx_strand_id
1 'polypeptide(L)'
;METKKKGKVQTVLGLINPKELGATVTHEHLLVDLMCYFYEPEEASKRSYINRPFTMDVRGELPQISFNMKSNLQYYDIEWSIAEVSKFVNAGGGGLVDTTSMGLGRDPLALCRISRATGLNIIMGSSYYIPQAHPPNIGELSEADITKEIIRDITEGVADTGIKAGIIGEVGNLYPLSDTERKILRASARAQIET
;
A
#
# COMPACT_ATOMS: atom_id res chain seq x y z
N MET A 1 -22.97 -11.18 13.76
CA MET A 1 -21.52 -10.97 13.78
C MET A 1 -21.09 -9.49 13.65
N GLU A 2 -22.03 -8.59 13.32
CA GLU A 2 -21.76 -7.14 13.12
C GLU A 2 -21.35 -6.34 14.36
N THR A 3 -21.73 -6.75 15.55
CA THR A 3 -21.54 -5.96 16.78
C THR A 3 -20.10 -5.89 17.31
N LYS A 4 -19.20 -6.76 16.85
CA LYS A 4 -17.80 -6.79 17.33
C LYS A 4 -16.87 -5.77 16.65
N LYS A 5 -17.19 -5.27 15.45
CA LYS A 5 -16.35 -4.34 14.68
C LYS A 5 -16.63 -2.86 14.99
N LYS A 6 -17.87 -2.53 15.39
CA LYS A 6 -18.28 -1.14 15.59
C LYS A 6 -17.40 -0.44 16.63
N GLY A 7 -16.77 0.66 16.22
CA GLY A 7 -15.88 1.46 17.09
C GLY A 7 -14.51 0.82 17.34
N LYS A 8 -14.09 -0.15 16.53
CA LYS A 8 -12.75 -0.76 16.58
C LYS A 8 -11.93 -0.37 15.35
N VAL A 9 -10.62 -0.50 15.45
CA VAL A 9 -9.68 -0.34 14.35
C VAL A 9 -9.19 -1.72 13.94
N GLN A 10 -9.28 -2.04 12.64
CA GLN A 10 -8.72 -3.26 12.08
C GLN A 10 -7.24 -3.05 11.75
N THR A 11 -6.37 -3.74 12.44
CA THR A 11 -4.93 -3.85 12.12
C THR A 11 -4.65 -5.19 11.45
N VAL A 12 -3.45 -5.36 10.89
CA VAL A 12 -3.00 -6.64 10.31
C VAL A 12 -2.94 -7.77 11.34
N LEU A 13 -2.88 -7.47 12.63
CA LEU A 13 -2.89 -8.46 13.72
C LEU A 13 -4.26 -8.65 14.37
N GLY A 14 -5.28 -7.91 13.95
CA GLY A 14 -6.64 -8.01 14.48
C GLY A 14 -7.23 -6.68 14.92
N LEU A 15 -8.36 -6.76 15.65
CA LEU A 15 -9.11 -5.59 16.11
C LEU A 15 -8.52 -5.01 17.38
N ILE A 16 -8.31 -3.70 17.41
CA ILE A 16 -7.89 -2.95 18.60
C ILE A 16 -8.90 -1.84 18.95
N ASN A 17 -8.80 -1.27 20.14
CA ASN A 17 -9.54 -0.06 20.46
C ASN A 17 -8.85 1.15 19.81
N PRO A 18 -9.59 2.19 19.37
CA PRO A 18 -9.00 3.40 18.80
C PRO A 18 -7.95 4.07 19.71
N LYS A 19 -8.12 3.97 21.03
CA LYS A 19 -7.18 4.54 22.02
C LYS A 19 -5.82 3.82 22.04
N GLU A 20 -5.76 2.58 21.56
CA GLU A 20 -4.53 1.78 21.49
C GLU A 20 -3.69 2.14 20.24
N LEU A 21 -4.28 2.87 19.28
CA LEU A 21 -3.60 3.25 18.05
C LEU A 21 -2.45 4.24 18.30
N GLY A 22 -2.61 5.18 19.25
CA GLY A 22 -1.60 6.18 19.58
C GLY A 22 -1.34 7.20 18.47
N ALA A 23 -0.15 7.83 18.48
CA ALA A 23 0.29 8.72 17.41
C ALA A 23 0.46 7.93 16.11
N THR A 24 -0.22 8.36 15.06
CA THR A 24 -0.37 7.56 13.83
C THR A 24 0.05 8.33 12.59
N VAL A 25 0.90 7.71 11.78
CA VAL A 25 1.13 8.13 10.39
C VAL A 25 0.01 7.57 9.54
N THR A 26 -0.70 8.44 8.84
CA THR A 26 -1.96 8.08 8.15
C THR A 26 -1.78 7.69 6.68
N HIS A 27 -0.57 7.77 6.14
CA HIS A 27 -0.23 7.37 4.78
C HIS A 27 1.26 7.05 4.70
N GLU A 28 1.59 5.79 4.48
CA GLU A 28 2.95 5.31 4.33
C GLU A 28 2.98 4.01 3.51
N HIS A 29 4.19 3.65 3.04
CA HIS A 29 4.47 2.40 2.35
C HIS A 29 5.68 1.72 3.00
N LEU A 30 5.45 0.66 3.76
CA LEU A 30 6.53 -0.08 4.42
C LEU A 30 7.31 -0.97 3.44
N LEU A 31 6.61 -1.49 2.46
CA LEU A 31 7.14 -2.21 1.30
C LEU A 31 6.37 -1.73 0.08
N VAL A 32 7.05 -1.48 -1.04
CA VAL A 32 6.37 -0.90 -2.21
C VAL A 32 7.03 -1.27 -3.53
N ASP A 33 6.22 -1.41 -4.56
CA ASP A 33 6.62 -1.48 -5.96
C ASP A 33 5.98 -0.34 -6.76
N LEU A 34 6.77 0.66 -7.08
CA LEU A 34 6.37 1.82 -7.88
C LEU A 34 6.86 1.70 -9.34
N MET A 35 7.10 0.48 -9.84
CA MET A 35 7.51 0.28 -11.23
C MET A 35 6.48 0.78 -12.25
N CYS A 36 5.25 1.00 -11.84
CA CYS A 36 4.24 1.69 -12.66
C CYS A 36 4.65 3.11 -13.10
N TYR A 37 5.61 3.72 -12.42
CA TYR A 37 6.19 5.03 -12.77
C TYR A 37 7.51 4.93 -13.54
N PHE A 38 8.08 3.72 -13.66
CA PHE A 38 9.35 3.56 -14.35
C PHE A 38 9.21 3.87 -15.84
N TYR A 39 10.13 4.65 -16.36
CA TYR A 39 10.36 4.79 -17.78
C TYR A 39 11.85 4.75 -18.10
N GLU A 40 12.18 4.15 -19.23
CA GLU A 40 13.56 4.12 -19.70
C GLU A 40 13.97 5.50 -20.22
N PRO A 41 15.08 6.08 -19.70
CA PRO A 41 15.48 7.41 -20.10
C PRO A 41 15.99 7.43 -21.54
N GLU A 42 15.62 8.45 -22.31
CA GLU A 42 16.13 8.69 -23.66
C GLU A 42 17.61 9.05 -23.64
N GLU A 43 18.03 9.81 -22.63
CA GLU A 43 19.40 10.26 -22.45
C GLU A 43 20.34 9.13 -22.03
N ALA A 44 21.37 8.86 -22.84
CA ALA A 44 22.37 7.81 -22.59
C ALA A 44 23.05 7.95 -21.22
N SER A 45 23.32 9.17 -20.75
CA SER A 45 23.90 9.48 -19.45
C SER A 45 23.04 8.97 -18.29
N LYS A 46 21.72 9.02 -18.40
CA LYS A 46 20.77 8.57 -17.37
C LYS A 46 20.58 7.06 -17.37
N ARG A 47 20.85 6.35 -18.48
CA ARG A 47 20.70 4.88 -18.56
C ARG A 47 21.62 4.15 -17.57
N SER A 48 22.74 4.72 -17.21
CA SER A 48 23.66 4.15 -16.20
C SER A 48 23.02 4.01 -14.82
N TYR A 49 21.97 4.78 -14.51
CA TYR A 49 21.28 4.75 -13.23
C TYR A 49 20.20 3.67 -13.12
N ILE A 50 19.71 3.11 -14.23
CA ILE A 50 18.56 2.18 -14.25
C ILE A 50 18.69 1.07 -13.21
N ASN A 51 19.82 0.39 -13.17
CA ASN A 51 20.07 -0.73 -12.26
C ASN A 51 21.09 -0.41 -11.15
N ARG A 52 21.43 0.87 -10.98
CA ARG A 52 22.34 1.30 -9.91
C ARG A 52 21.65 1.20 -8.56
N PRO A 53 22.31 0.71 -7.50
CA PRO A 53 21.76 0.74 -6.16
C PRO A 53 21.58 2.19 -5.68
N PHE A 54 20.55 2.44 -4.88
CA PHE A 54 20.34 3.71 -4.22
C PHE A 54 21.38 3.88 -3.10
N THR A 55 22.27 4.84 -3.26
CA THR A 55 23.36 5.16 -2.32
C THR A 55 23.48 6.66 -2.13
N MET A 56 24.18 7.10 -1.09
CA MET A 56 24.29 8.53 -0.74
C MET A 56 24.90 9.40 -1.85
N ASP A 57 25.75 8.84 -2.68
CA ASP A 57 26.41 9.55 -3.80
C ASP A 57 25.45 9.89 -4.95
N VAL A 58 24.33 9.15 -5.10
CA VAL A 58 23.30 9.46 -6.11
C VAL A 58 22.18 10.34 -5.58
N ARG A 59 22.14 10.63 -4.27
CA ARG A 59 21.05 11.38 -3.64
C ARG A 59 20.83 12.76 -4.26
N GLY A 60 21.92 13.45 -4.64
CA GLY A 60 21.83 14.79 -5.25
C GLY A 60 21.21 14.79 -6.66
N GLU A 61 21.21 13.64 -7.33
CA GLU A 61 20.73 13.49 -8.71
C GLU A 61 19.29 12.97 -8.77
N LEU A 62 18.76 12.45 -7.64
CA LEU A 62 17.42 11.88 -7.57
C LEU A 62 16.31 12.75 -8.19
N PRO A 63 16.25 14.08 -8.01
CA PRO A 63 15.19 14.87 -8.61
C PRO A 63 15.11 14.74 -10.14
N GLN A 64 16.22 14.39 -10.80
CA GLN A 64 16.30 14.24 -12.25
C GLN A 64 16.16 12.78 -12.75
N ILE A 65 16.34 11.78 -11.85
CA ILE A 65 16.42 10.36 -12.22
C ILE A 65 15.48 9.46 -11.41
N SER A 66 14.63 10.02 -10.55
CA SER A 66 13.80 9.26 -9.61
C SER A 66 12.99 8.14 -10.26
N PHE A 67 12.40 8.39 -11.43
CA PHE A 67 11.61 7.40 -12.16
C PHE A 67 12.42 6.57 -13.17
N ASN A 68 13.72 6.81 -13.28
CA ASN A 68 14.64 6.04 -14.12
C ASN A 68 15.47 5.02 -13.33
N MET A 69 15.37 5.04 -12.00
CA MET A 69 16.19 4.22 -11.11
C MET A 69 15.33 3.20 -10.39
N LYS A 70 15.44 1.91 -10.75
CA LYS A 70 14.61 0.84 -10.19
C LYS A 70 14.74 0.70 -8.68
N SER A 71 15.95 0.85 -8.14
CA SER A 71 16.19 0.75 -6.70
C SER A 71 15.56 1.90 -5.89
N ASN A 72 15.15 2.99 -6.54
CA ASN A 72 14.35 4.06 -5.93
C ASN A 72 12.85 3.79 -6.00
N LEU A 73 12.41 2.88 -6.87
CA LEU A 73 11.00 2.57 -7.10
C LEU A 73 10.56 1.26 -6.43
N GLN A 74 11.50 0.40 -6.05
CA GLN A 74 11.20 -0.89 -5.45
C GLN A 74 11.84 -1.02 -4.09
N TYR A 75 11.02 -1.35 -3.10
CA TYR A 75 11.46 -1.52 -1.74
C TYR A 75 10.78 -2.74 -1.10
N TYR A 76 11.57 -3.78 -0.80
CA TYR A 76 11.08 -5.07 -0.30
C TYR A 76 11.85 -5.60 0.92
N ASP A 77 12.77 -4.82 1.48
CA ASP A 77 13.60 -5.25 2.60
C ASP A 77 12.84 -5.13 3.92
N ILE A 78 12.34 -6.27 4.41
CA ILE A 78 11.57 -6.36 5.65
C ILE A 78 12.43 -5.98 6.87
N GLU A 79 13.69 -6.39 6.92
CA GLU A 79 14.56 -6.13 8.06
C GLU A 79 14.89 -4.65 8.19
N TRP A 80 15.11 -4.00 7.06
CA TRP A 80 15.30 -2.55 7.05
C TRP A 80 14.00 -1.81 7.43
N SER A 81 12.84 -2.25 6.94
CA SER A 81 11.56 -1.70 7.36
C SER A 81 11.36 -1.82 8.87
N ILE A 82 11.70 -2.98 9.46
CA ILE A 82 11.66 -3.17 10.92
C ILE A 82 12.59 -2.17 11.62
N ALA A 83 13.81 -1.97 11.12
CA ALA A 83 14.75 -1.03 11.70
C ALA A 83 14.27 0.43 11.65
N GLU A 84 13.70 0.85 10.51
CA GLU A 84 13.15 2.21 10.35
C GLU A 84 11.89 2.43 11.20
N VAL A 85 10.95 1.48 11.17
CA VAL A 85 9.72 1.52 11.99
C VAL A 85 10.05 1.56 13.49
N SER A 86 11.09 0.82 13.91
CA SER A 86 11.53 0.86 15.33
C SER A 86 11.95 2.25 15.78
N LYS A 87 12.53 3.07 14.91
CA LYS A 87 12.85 4.47 15.23
C LYS A 87 11.59 5.30 15.49
N PHE A 88 10.54 5.09 14.69
CA PHE A 88 9.24 5.74 14.87
C PHE A 88 8.58 5.31 16.18
N VAL A 89 8.58 4.01 16.50
CA VAL A 89 8.05 3.48 17.77
C VAL A 89 8.82 4.05 18.96
N ASN A 90 10.16 4.08 18.90
CA ASN A 90 11.01 4.65 19.95
C ASN A 90 10.77 6.15 20.15
N ALA A 91 10.31 6.87 19.13
CA ALA A 91 9.90 8.26 19.22
C ALA A 91 8.46 8.46 19.74
N GLY A 92 7.76 7.39 20.11
CA GLY A 92 6.39 7.42 20.65
C GLY A 92 5.30 7.15 19.61
N GLY A 93 5.64 6.70 18.41
CA GLY A 93 4.69 6.26 17.38
C GLY A 93 3.94 4.99 17.80
N GLY A 94 2.63 4.95 17.56
CA GLY A 94 1.77 3.82 17.95
C GLY A 94 1.04 3.16 16.78
N GLY A 95 0.81 3.88 15.70
CA GLY A 95 0.07 3.39 14.53
C GLY A 95 0.63 3.85 13.20
N LEU A 96 0.37 3.07 12.14
CA LEU A 96 0.74 3.41 10.77
C LEU A 96 -0.29 2.83 9.82
N VAL A 97 -0.73 3.64 8.86
CA VAL A 97 -1.57 3.19 7.76
C VAL A 97 -0.68 2.93 6.55
N ASP A 98 -0.49 1.65 6.24
CA ASP A 98 0.17 1.22 5.00
C ASP A 98 -0.85 1.22 3.87
N THR A 99 -0.73 2.21 2.98
CA THR A 99 -1.67 2.43 1.89
C THR A 99 -1.28 1.67 0.62
N THR A 100 -0.30 0.78 0.70
CA THR A 100 0.13 -0.06 -0.42
C THR A 100 -1.04 -0.93 -0.89
N SER A 101 -1.67 -0.50 -1.97
CA SER A 101 -2.83 -1.16 -2.55
C SER A 101 -2.43 -2.23 -3.58
N MET A 102 -3.42 -2.85 -4.21
CA MET A 102 -3.18 -3.84 -5.26
C MET A 102 -2.42 -3.23 -6.44
N GLY A 103 -1.38 -3.93 -6.90
CA GLY A 103 -0.48 -3.49 -7.96
C GLY A 103 0.74 -2.69 -7.49
N LEU A 104 0.81 -2.35 -6.21
CA LEU A 104 1.96 -1.69 -5.58
C LEU A 104 2.82 -2.63 -4.71
N GLY A 105 2.66 -3.93 -4.83
CA GLY A 105 3.43 -4.90 -4.05
C GLY A 105 2.93 -5.13 -2.62
N ARG A 106 1.64 -4.91 -2.34
CA ARG A 106 1.03 -5.19 -1.03
C ARG A 106 1.36 -6.60 -0.54
N ASP A 107 1.98 -6.71 0.64
CA ASP A 107 2.35 -7.98 1.28
C ASP A 107 1.80 -8.08 2.70
N PRO A 108 0.63 -8.74 2.89
CA PRO A 108 0.01 -8.90 4.20
C PRO A 108 0.87 -9.64 5.22
N LEU A 109 1.63 -10.66 4.78
CA LEU A 109 2.47 -11.47 5.67
C LEU A 109 3.67 -10.69 6.16
N ALA A 110 4.31 -9.92 5.28
CA ALA A 110 5.41 -9.03 5.66
C ALA A 110 4.94 -7.93 6.62
N LEU A 111 3.77 -7.30 6.39
CA LEU A 111 3.21 -6.32 7.32
C LEU A 111 2.94 -6.91 8.70
N CYS A 112 2.41 -8.14 8.78
CA CYS A 112 2.27 -8.84 10.06
C CYS A 112 3.61 -9.10 10.75
N ARG A 113 4.66 -9.45 9.99
CA ARG A 113 6.01 -9.67 10.53
C ARG A 113 6.57 -8.37 11.10
N ILE A 114 6.48 -7.27 10.36
CA ILE A 114 6.92 -5.94 10.80
C ILE A 114 6.16 -5.52 12.07
N SER A 115 4.83 -5.64 12.07
CA SER A 115 3.98 -5.30 13.21
C SER A 115 4.37 -6.10 14.47
N ARG A 116 4.58 -7.41 14.35
CA ARG A 116 5.00 -8.26 15.49
C ARG A 116 6.39 -7.91 16.01
N ALA A 117 7.32 -7.62 15.12
CA ALA A 117 8.71 -7.31 15.47
C ALA A 117 8.86 -5.95 16.18
N THR A 118 8.01 -4.99 15.82
CA THR A 118 8.14 -3.59 16.30
C THR A 118 7.10 -3.20 17.37
N GLY A 119 6.01 -3.97 17.48
CA GLY A 119 4.85 -3.62 18.30
C GLY A 119 3.96 -2.53 17.71
N LEU A 120 4.26 -2.04 16.49
CA LEU A 120 3.46 -1.00 15.83
C LEU A 120 2.11 -1.56 15.34
N ASN A 121 1.04 -0.81 15.54
CA ASN A 121 -0.27 -1.11 14.99
C ASN A 121 -0.30 -0.74 13.49
N ILE A 122 -0.24 -1.71 12.60
CA ILE A 122 -0.26 -1.48 11.15
C ILE A 122 -1.67 -1.71 10.61
N ILE A 123 -2.21 -0.72 9.92
CA ILE A 123 -3.48 -0.77 9.20
C ILE A 123 -3.16 -0.92 7.71
N MET A 124 -3.61 -2.00 7.09
CA MET A 124 -3.34 -2.30 5.68
C MET A 124 -4.44 -1.77 4.78
N GLY A 125 -4.05 -1.26 3.60
CA GLY A 125 -4.94 -0.78 2.56
C GLY A 125 -5.56 -1.88 1.70
N SER A 126 -6.64 -1.53 1.01
CA SER A 126 -7.29 -2.32 -0.04
C SER A 126 -7.69 -1.42 -1.21
N SER A 127 -8.11 -2.01 -2.33
CA SER A 127 -8.44 -1.35 -3.60
C SER A 127 -7.25 -1.25 -4.55
N TYR A 128 -7.32 -0.37 -5.56
CA TYR A 128 -6.43 -0.33 -6.70
C TYR A 128 -5.80 1.05 -6.85
N TYR A 129 -4.59 1.08 -7.41
CA TYR A 129 -3.86 2.31 -7.68
C TYR A 129 -4.17 2.87 -9.07
N ILE A 130 -3.22 3.55 -9.68
CA ILE A 130 -3.34 4.15 -11.03
C ILE A 130 -3.37 3.09 -12.14
N PRO A 131 -3.84 3.42 -13.35
CA PRO A 131 -3.96 2.48 -14.47
C PRO A 131 -2.70 1.65 -14.78
N GLN A 132 -1.51 2.23 -14.63
CA GLN A 132 -0.24 1.56 -14.89
C GLN A 132 0.10 0.46 -13.87
N ALA A 133 -0.55 0.50 -12.70
CA ALA A 133 -0.42 -0.51 -11.65
C ALA A 133 -1.58 -1.52 -11.63
N HIS A 134 -2.57 -1.36 -12.51
CA HIS A 134 -3.71 -2.26 -12.56
C HIS A 134 -3.31 -3.65 -13.05
N PRO A 135 -3.91 -4.72 -12.52
CA PRO A 135 -3.74 -6.05 -13.06
C PRO A 135 -4.31 -6.11 -14.50
N PRO A 136 -3.72 -6.95 -15.37
CA PRO A 136 -4.08 -6.98 -16.80
C PRO A 136 -5.57 -7.23 -17.06
N ASN A 137 -6.25 -7.98 -16.20
CA ASN A 137 -7.65 -8.34 -16.32
C ASN A 137 -8.65 -7.34 -15.73
N ILE A 138 -8.20 -6.20 -15.19
CA ILE A 138 -9.08 -5.22 -14.52
C ILE A 138 -10.21 -4.71 -15.43
N GLY A 139 -9.93 -4.61 -16.72
CA GLY A 139 -10.92 -4.18 -17.72
C GLY A 139 -12.10 -5.14 -17.84
N GLU A 140 -11.87 -6.44 -17.62
CA GLU A 140 -12.85 -7.53 -17.72
C GLU A 140 -13.72 -7.63 -16.47
N LEU A 141 -13.24 -7.18 -15.32
CA LEU A 141 -13.97 -7.21 -14.07
C LEU A 141 -15.13 -6.21 -14.07
N SER A 142 -16.29 -6.66 -13.65
CA SER A 142 -17.43 -5.78 -13.39
C SER A 142 -17.19 -4.93 -12.13
N GLU A 143 -17.95 -3.84 -11.98
CA GLU A 143 -17.97 -3.05 -10.74
C GLU A 143 -18.32 -3.91 -9.52
N ALA A 144 -19.24 -4.89 -9.70
CA ALA A 144 -19.65 -5.81 -8.63
C ALA A 144 -18.51 -6.77 -8.23
N ASP A 145 -17.70 -7.23 -9.18
CA ASP A 145 -16.56 -8.12 -8.89
C ASP A 145 -15.48 -7.37 -8.09
N ILE A 146 -15.15 -6.16 -8.51
CA ILE A 146 -14.21 -5.28 -7.78
C ILE A 146 -14.75 -4.98 -6.37
N THR A 147 -16.04 -4.66 -6.23
CA THR A 147 -16.69 -4.43 -4.93
C THR A 147 -16.54 -5.64 -4.01
N LYS A 148 -16.85 -6.84 -4.52
CA LYS A 148 -16.72 -8.09 -3.76
C LYS A 148 -15.28 -8.36 -3.31
N GLU A 149 -14.31 -8.09 -4.16
CA GLU A 149 -12.90 -8.29 -3.82
C GLU A 149 -12.48 -7.37 -2.67
N ILE A 150 -12.83 -6.08 -2.73
CA ILE A 150 -12.53 -5.12 -1.65
C ILE A 150 -13.24 -5.55 -0.35
N ILE A 151 -14.51 -5.95 -0.41
CA ILE A 151 -15.25 -6.46 0.76
C ILE A 151 -14.58 -7.69 1.34
N ARG A 152 -14.15 -8.64 0.51
CA ARG A 152 -13.42 -9.83 0.94
C ARG A 152 -12.13 -9.47 1.67
N ASP A 153 -11.34 -8.56 1.13
CA ASP A 153 -10.11 -8.09 1.76
C ASP A 153 -10.36 -7.54 3.18
N ILE A 154 -11.49 -6.85 3.39
CA ILE A 154 -11.86 -6.24 4.68
C ILE A 154 -12.52 -7.25 5.63
N THR A 155 -13.32 -8.18 5.12
CA THR A 155 -14.15 -9.06 5.96
C THR A 155 -13.54 -10.43 6.21
N GLU A 156 -12.82 -10.97 5.24
CA GLU A 156 -12.23 -12.31 5.28
C GLU A 156 -10.71 -12.26 5.33
N GLY A 157 -10.11 -11.41 4.50
CA GLY A 157 -8.66 -11.20 4.39
C GLY A 157 -8.19 -11.25 2.94
N VAL A 158 -6.98 -10.76 2.74
CA VAL A 158 -6.33 -10.70 1.42
C VAL A 158 -5.91 -12.09 0.97
N ALA A 159 -6.32 -12.50 -0.21
CA ALA A 159 -6.09 -13.84 -0.74
C ALA A 159 -6.47 -14.93 0.30
N ASP A 160 -5.59 -15.89 0.56
CA ASP A 160 -5.81 -16.97 1.53
C ASP A 160 -5.09 -16.74 2.86
N THR A 161 -4.65 -15.52 3.13
CA THR A 161 -3.87 -15.19 4.34
C THR A 161 -4.73 -15.02 5.59
N GLY A 162 -6.01 -14.70 5.46
CA GLY A 162 -6.89 -14.31 6.56
C GLY A 162 -6.54 -12.95 7.18
N ILE A 163 -5.52 -12.24 6.66
CA ILE A 163 -5.11 -10.92 7.12
C ILE A 163 -5.97 -9.86 6.45
N LYS A 164 -6.66 -9.07 7.27
CA LYS A 164 -7.70 -8.14 6.82
C LYS A 164 -7.17 -6.74 6.58
N ALA A 165 -7.66 -6.10 5.53
CA ALA A 165 -7.49 -4.67 5.35
C ALA A 165 -8.33 -3.89 6.37
N GLY A 166 -7.82 -2.73 6.78
CA GLY A 166 -8.48 -1.83 7.73
C GLY A 166 -8.92 -0.50 7.12
N ILE A 167 -8.56 -0.27 5.87
CA ILE A 167 -8.94 0.93 5.11
C ILE A 167 -9.11 0.57 3.63
N ILE A 168 -10.02 1.27 2.94
CA ILE A 168 -10.12 1.26 1.48
C ILE A 168 -9.25 2.41 0.96
N GLY A 169 -8.12 2.07 0.40
CA GLY A 169 -7.14 3.04 -0.13
C GLY A 169 -5.68 2.56 0.09
N GLU A 170 -4.75 3.26 -0.58
CA GLU A 170 -5.06 4.40 -1.44
C GLU A 170 -5.77 3.96 -2.73
N VAL A 171 -6.63 4.82 -3.26
CA VAL A 171 -7.26 4.62 -4.57
C VAL A 171 -6.66 5.64 -5.53
N GLY A 172 -5.71 5.17 -6.35
CA GLY A 172 -4.99 6.04 -7.28
C GLY A 172 -5.83 6.40 -8.51
N ASN A 173 -5.68 7.64 -8.96
CA ASN A 173 -6.37 8.12 -10.16
C ASN A 173 -5.52 9.12 -10.93
N LEU A 174 -5.71 9.16 -12.24
CA LEU A 174 -5.12 10.14 -13.14
C LEU A 174 -6.17 11.14 -13.64
N TYR A 175 -5.71 12.23 -14.20
CA TYR A 175 -6.59 13.19 -14.88
C TYR A 175 -6.26 13.23 -16.37
N PRO A 176 -7.29 13.13 -17.25
CA PRO A 176 -8.70 12.86 -16.96
C PRO A 176 -8.94 11.39 -16.54
N LEU A 177 -9.96 11.16 -15.68
CA LEU A 177 -10.34 9.81 -15.23
C LEU A 177 -10.77 8.93 -16.42
N SER A 178 -10.18 7.74 -16.51
CA SER A 178 -10.66 6.69 -17.42
C SER A 178 -11.95 6.02 -16.91
N ASP A 179 -12.64 5.28 -17.75
CA ASP A 179 -13.85 4.55 -17.36
C ASP A 179 -13.53 3.45 -16.33
N THR A 180 -12.35 2.84 -16.41
CA THR A 180 -11.89 1.84 -15.43
C THR A 180 -11.67 2.49 -14.06
N GLU A 181 -11.03 3.66 -13.98
CA GLU A 181 -10.86 4.37 -12.72
C GLU A 181 -12.20 4.81 -12.11
N ARG A 182 -13.14 5.29 -12.94
CA ARG A 182 -14.52 5.59 -12.51
C ARG A 182 -15.21 4.35 -11.92
N LYS A 183 -15.02 3.19 -12.57
CA LYS A 183 -15.55 1.90 -12.12
C LYS A 183 -14.97 1.52 -10.75
N ILE A 184 -13.65 1.63 -10.58
CA ILE A 184 -12.95 1.34 -9.31
C ILE A 184 -13.40 2.29 -8.19
N LEU A 185 -13.53 3.58 -8.47
CA LEU A 185 -14.03 4.54 -7.48
C LEU A 185 -15.44 4.20 -7.01
N ARG A 186 -16.35 3.85 -7.93
CA ARG A 186 -17.72 3.44 -7.56
C ARG A 186 -17.72 2.13 -6.77
N ALA A 187 -16.91 1.16 -7.17
CA ALA A 187 -16.76 -0.10 -6.44
C ALA A 187 -16.21 0.11 -5.03
N SER A 188 -15.21 0.97 -4.87
CA SER A 188 -14.65 1.34 -3.56
C SER A 188 -15.70 2.02 -2.68
N ALA A 189 -16.49 2.96 -3.24
CA ALA A 189 -17.57 3.61 -2.50
C ALA A 189 -18.68 2.61 -2.07
N ARG A 190 -19.03 1.64 -2.92
CA ARG A 190 -19.99 0.58 -2.56
C ARG A 190 -19.43 -0.30 -1.46
N ALA A 191 -18.19 -0.74 -1.57
CA ALA A 191 -17.55 -1.54 -0.53
C ALA A 191 -17.52 -0.81 0.82
N GLN A 192 -17.28 0.52 0.82
CA GLN A 192 -17.30 1.34 2.03
C GLN A 192 -18.68 1.40 2.68
N ILE A 193 -19.76 1.41 1.88
CA ILE A 193 -21.14 1.40 2.41
C ILE A 193 -21.47 0.08 3.09
N GLU A 194 -20.89 -1.03 2.58
CA GLU A 194 -21.20 -2.40 3.02
C GLU A 194 -20.31 -2.90 4.17
N THR A 195 -19.19 -2.22 4.48
CA THR A 195 -18.20 -2.67 5.48
C THR A 195 -17.97 -1.68 6.62
#